data_fd00b898b2d67515c6e2f53749a090a9
#
_entry.id   fd00b898b2d67515c6e2f53749a090a9
#
_cell.length_a   1.000
_cell.length_b   1.000
_cell.length_c   1.000
_cell.angle_alpha   90.00
_cell.angle_beta   90.00
_cell.angle_gamma   90.00
#
_symmetry.space_group_name_H-M   'P 1'
#
loop_
_entity.id
_entity.type
_entity.pdbx_description
1 polymer ?
#
loop_
_entity_poly.entity_id
_entity_poly.type
_entity_poly.pdbx_seq_one_letter_code
_entity_poly.pdbx_strand_id
1 'polypeptide(L)'
;MRTIKYILESIVLVFIITIFKVMPPPMASNIGAYLGRKIGPRTGTAKTARANIKIAFPDKNANERDEILIAMWDNLGRVIGEYPHLRCLTDKYCEIENIEILQDIAENNQPCLFIGMHQANWEVAALALRSHHGLNVGAVYRAPNNPWAESILQRLRD
;
A
#
# COMPACT_ATOMS: atom_id res chain seq x y z
N MET A 1 12.47 -26.81 -3.90
CA MET A 1 11.28 -26.22 -4.55
C MET A 1 10.87 -24.86 -4.01
N ARG A 2 10.80 -24.64 -2.68
CA ARG A 2 10.39 -23.34 -2.07
C ARG A 2 11.33 -22.19 -2.41
N THR A 3 12.66 -22.43 -2.39
CA THR A 3 13.69 -21.43 -2.71
C THR A 3 13.60 -20.92 -4.14
N ILE A 4 13.46 -21.82 -5.12
CA ILE A 4 13.35 -21.45 -6.54
C ILE A 4 12.09 -20.59 -6.77
N LYS A 5 10.97 -20.96 -6.16
CA LYS A 5 9.73 -20.16 -6.21
C LYS A 5 9.98 -18.75 -5.70
N TYR A 6 10.65 -18.60 -4.56
CA TYR A 6 10.94 -17.29 -3.95
C TYR A 6 11.86 -16.43 -4.82
N ILE A 7 12.88 -17.04 -5.46
CA ILE A 7 13.74 -16.34 -6.41
C ILE A 7 12.93 -15.81 -7.58
N LEU A 8 12.09 -16.65 -8.19
CA LEU A 8 11.26 -16.24 -9.33
C LEU A 8 10.28 -15.12 -8.95
N GLU A 9 9.62 -15.24 -7.79
CA GLU A 9 8.74 -14.18 -7.25
C GLU A 9 9.49 -12.86 -7.08
N SER A 10 10.72 -12.91 -6.55
CA SER A 10 11.52 -11.70 -6.32
C SER A 10 12.00 -11.08 -7.63
N ILE A 11 12.37 -11.87 -8.62
CA ILE A 11 12.73 -11.38 -9.97
C ILE A 11 11.53 -10.67 -10.61
N VAL A 12 10.34 -11.27 -10.55
CA VAL A 12 9.12 -10.66 -11.07
C VAL A 12 8.79 -9.37 -10.33
N LEU A 13 8.93 -9.36 -9.01
CA LEU A 13 8.71 -8.15 -8.19
C LEU A 13 9.67 -7.02 -8.59
N VAL A 14 10.97 -7.30 -8.69
CA VAL A 14 11.98 -6.30 -9.12
C VAL A 14 11.67 -5.78 -10.52
N PHE A 15 11.28 -6.65 -11.44
CA PHE A 15 10.91 -6.27 -12.80
C PHE A 15 9.72 -5.31 -12.81
N ILE A 16 8.65 -5.64 -12.07
CA ILE A 16 7.45 -4.79 -11.94
C ILE A 16 7.81 -3.43 -11.33
N ILE A 17 8.57 -3.43 -10.22
CA ILE A 17 9.02 -2.19 -9.56
C ILE A 17 9.84 -1.33 -10.52
N THR A 18 10.76 -1.93 -11.29
CA THR A 18 11.60 -1.20 -12.24
C THR A 18 10.78 -0.56 -13.35
N ILE A 19 9.79 -1.27 -13.90
CA ILE A 19 8.88 -0.73 -14.91
C ILE A 19 8.11 0.47 -14.35
N PHE A 20 7.51 0.34 -13.17
CA PHE A 20 6.76 1.43 -12.57
C PHE A 20 7.67 2.61 -12.19
N LYS A 21 8.90 2.35 -11.75
CA LYS A 21 9.86 3.39 -11.36
C LYS A 21 10.25 4.34 -12.50
N VAL A 22 10.30 3.87 -13.75
CA VAL A 22 10.64 4.71 -14.91
C VAL A 22 9.45 5.51 -15.45
N MET A 23 8.25 5.25 -14.95
CA MET A 23 7.03 5.97 -15.34
C MET A 23 6.79 7.19 -14.43
N PRO A 24 6.14 8.26 -14.92
CA PRO A 24 5.60 9.29 -14.05
C PRO A 24 4.61 8.71 -13.04
N PRO A 25 4.59 9.16 -11.76
CA PRO A 25 3.73 8.60 -10.73
C PRO A 25 2.25 8.47 -11.11
N PRO A 26 1.60 9.47 -11.76
CA PRO A 26 0.20 9.33 -12.16
C PRO A 26 -0.03 8.24 -13.21
N MET A 27 0.94 8.02 -14.10
CA MET A 27 0.84 6.96 -15.11
C MET A 27 1.03 5.59 -14.47
N ALA A 28 1.99 5.42 -13.57
CA ALA A 28 2.23 4.21 -12.82
C ALA A 28 0.98 3.82 -12.00
N SER A 29 0.39 4.78 -11.28
CA SER A 29 -0.86 4.62 -10.54
C SER A 29 -2.01 4.14 -11.42
N ASN A 30 -2.24 4.80 -12.57
CA ASN A 30 -3.35 4.45 -13.46
C ASN A 30 -3.19 3.07 -14.11
N ILE A 31 -1.96 2.71 -14.52
CA ILE A 31 -1.66 1.38 -15.05
C ILE A 31 -1.83 0.33 -13.96
N GLY A 32 -1.33 0.60 -12.75
CA GLY A 32 -1.54 -0.25 -11.59
C GLY A 32 -3.03 -0.49 -11.32
N ALA A 33 -3.84 0.57 -11.28
CA ALA A 33 -5.29 0.50 -11.14
C ALA A 33 -5.96 -0.37 -12.21
N TYR A 34 -5.60 -0.15 -13.47
CA TYR A 34 -6.12 -0.96 -14.58
C TYR A 34 -5.81 -2.45 -14.40
N LEU A 35 -4.57 -2.78 -14.09
CA LEU A 35 -4.14 -4.16 -13.83
C LEU A 35 -4.84 -4.74 -12.60
N GLY A 36 -4.99 -3.96 -11.52
CA GLY A 36 -5.72 -4.34 -10.34
C GLY A 36 -7.15 -4.76 -10.64
N ARG A 37 -7.91 -3.91 -11.36
CA ARG A 37 -9.28 -4.22 -11.78
C ARG A 37 -9.38 -5.46 -12.67
N LYS A 38 -8.39 -5.70 -13.53
CA LYS A 38 -8.43 -6.83 -14.48
C LYS A 38 -7.98 -8.15 -13.86
N ILE A 39 -6.95 -8.13 -13.04
CA ILE A 39 -6.31 -9.33 -12.48
C ILE A 39 -6.90 -9.67 -11.11
N GLY A 40 -7.08 -8.68 -10.24
CA GLY A 40 -7.47 -8.86 -8.85
C GLY A 40 -8.70 -9.74 -8.65
N PRO A 41 -9.84 -9.50 -9.33
CA PRO A 41 -11.05 -10.31 -9.19
C PRO A 41 -10.89 -11.77 -9.59
N ARG A 42 -9.82 -12.12 -10.31
CA ARG A 42 -9.51 -13.48 -10.79
C ARG A 42 -8.54 -14.23 -9.88
N THR A 43 -8.00 -13.56 -8.86
CA THR A 43 -7.07 -14.17 -7.90
C THR A 43 -7.80 -15.03 -6.87
N GLY A 44 -7.08 -15.97 -6.26
CA GLY A 44 -7.64 -16.79 -5.17
C GLY A 44 -8.10 -15.98 -3.97
N THR A 45 -7.49 -14.84 -3.71
CA THR A 45 -7.84 -13.92 -2.61
C THR A 45 -9.16 -13.17 -2.84
N ALA A 46 -9.63 -13.08 -4.09
CA ALA A 46 -10.90 -12.43 -4.41
C ALA A 46 -12.10 -13.11 -3.73
N LYS A 47 -12.04 -14.42 -3.49
CA LYS A 47 -13.09 -15.15 -2.77
C LYS A 47 -13.22 -14.65 -1.32
N THR A 48 -12.09 -14.47 -0.65
CA THR A 48 -12.07 -13.93 0.72
C THR A 48 -12.54 -12.48 0.76
N ALA A 49 -12.09 -11.66 -0.20
CA ALA A 49 -12.53 -10.27 -0.31
C ALA A 49 -14.06 -10.17 -0.51
N ARG A 50 -14.66 -10.99 -1.39
CA ARG A 50 -16.12 -11.05 -1.58
C ARG A 50 -16.85 -11.43 -0.29
N ALA A 51 -16.34 -12.42 0.45
CA ALA A 51 -16.93 -12.83 1.73
C ALA A 51 -16.90 -11.70 2.75
N ASN A 52 -15.76 -11.00 2.88
CA ASN A 52 -15.61 -9.87 3.79
C ASN A 52 -16.52 -8.69 3.41
N ILE A 53 -16.62 -8.35 2.12
CA ILE A 53 -17.53 -7.30 1.63
C ILE A 53 -18.97 -7.64 1.95
N LYS A 54 -19.38 -8.92 1.81
CA LYS A 54 -20.74 -9.35 2.16
C LYS A 54 -21.04 -9.19 3.66
N ILE A 55 -20.04 -9.41 4.53
CA ILE A 55 -20.18 -9.22 5.97
C ILE A 55 -20.23 -7.71 6.31
N ALA A 56 -19.36 -6.91 5.70
CA ALA A 56 -19.27 -5.47 5.97
C ALA A 56 -20.46 -4.68 5.42
N PHE A 57 -21.07 -5.14 4.33
CA PHE A 57 -22.17 -4.48 3.65
C PHE A 57 -23.34 -5.44 3.40
N PRO A 58 -24.02 -5.92 4.45
CA PRO A 58 -25.09 -6.92 4.34
C PRO A 58 -26.29 -6.41 3.53
N ASP A 59 -26.60 -5.09 3.62
CA ASP A 59 -27.77 -4.47 2.99
C ASP A 59 -27.57 -4.15 1.51
N LYS A 60 -26.32 -4.22 1.01
CA LYS A 60 -26.03 -3.97 -0.40
C LYS A 60 -26.37 -5.18 -1.26
N ASN A 61 -26.88 -4.93 -2.47
CA ASN A 61 -27.12 -5.98 -3.44
C ASN A 61 -25.83 -6.53 -4.05
N ALA A 62 -25.91 -7.58 -4.87
CA ALA A 62 -24.74 -8.24 -5.44
C ALA A 62 -23.91 -7.30 -6.34
N ASN A 63 -24.57 -6.47 -7.15
CA ASN A 63 -23.90 -5.54 -8.07
C ASN A 63 -23.13 -4.47 -7.31
N GLU A 64 -23.74 -3.87 -6.30
CA GLU A 64 -23.08 -2.87 -5.45
C GLU A 64 -21.85 -3.46 -4.72
N ARG A 65 -21.95 -4.71 -4.26
CA ARG A 65 -20.79 -5.40 -3.66
C ARG A 65 -19.68 -5.70 -4.66
N ASP A 66 -20.04 -6.01 -5.91
CA ASP A 66 -19.05 -6.20 -6.98
C ASP A 66 -18.38 -4.87 -7.37
N GLU A 67 -19.09 -3.76 -7.37
CA GLU A 67 -18.50 -2.43 -7.56
C GLU A 67 -17.49 -2.10 -6.47
N ILE A 68 -17.80 -2.37 -5.19
CA ILE A 68 -16.87 -2.20 -4.07
C ILE A 68 -15.63 -3.09 -4.25
N LEU A 69 -15.82 -4.35 -4.68
CA LEU A 69 -14.71 -5.25 -4.94
C LEU A 69 -13.78 -4.71 -6.05
N ILE A 70 -14.35 -4.21 -7.14
CA ILE A 70 -13.57 -3.63 -8.23
C ILE A 70 -12.82 -2.39 -7.78
N ALA A 71 -13.48 -1.50 -7.01
CA ALA A 71 -12.85 -0.30 -6.45
C ALA A 71 -11.71 -0.65 -5.48
N MET A 72 -11.88 -1.68 -4.66
CA MET A 72 -10.82 -2.20 -3.79
C MET A 72 -9.59 -2.67 -4.60
N TRP A 73 -9.81 -3.41 -5.69
CA TRP A 73 -8.71 -3.86 -6.55
C TRP A 73 -8.08 -2.72 -7.35
N ASP A 74 -8.88 -1.70 -7.74
CA ASP A 74 -8.36 -0.46 -8.32
C ASP A 74 -7.37 0.20 -7.37
N ASN A 75 -7.79 0.44 -6.13
CA ASN A 75 -6.96 1.08 -5.11
C ASN A 75 -5.69 0.27 -4.83
N LEU A 76 -5.80 -1.04 -4.63
CA LEU A 76 -4.63 -1.90 -4.39
C LEU A 76 -3.65 -1.87 -5.58
N GLY A 77 -4.18 -1.85 -6.79
CA GLY A 77 -3.38 -1.71 -8.00
C GLY A 77 -2.64 -0.38 -8.06
N ARG A 78 -3.29 0.74 -7.68
CA ARG A 78 -2.65 2.06 -7.55
C ARG A 78 -1.50 2.01 -6.56
N VAL A 79 -1.71 1.50 -5.37
CA VAL A 79 -0.66 1.37 -4.35
C VAL A 79 0.55 0.60 -4.88
N ILE A 80 0.34 -0.50 -5.60
CA ILE A 80 1.43 -1.27 -6.22
C ILE A 80 2.19 -0.43 -7.27
N GLY A 81 1.48 0.31 -8.13
CA GLY A 81 2.09 1.19 -9.13
C GLY A 81 2.85 2.37 -8.51
N GLU A 82 2.37 2.88 -7.40
CA GLU A 82 2.92 4.01 -6.66
C GLU A 82 4.09 3.64 -5.75
N TYR A 83 4.25 2.36 -5.43
CA TYR A 83 5.26 1.88 -4.47
C TYR A 83 6.70 2.36 -4.76
N PRO A 84 7.20 2.40 -6.01
CA PRO A 84 8.51 2.95 -6.33
C PRO A 84 8.63 4.47 -6.16
N HIS A 85 7.52 5.15 -5.97
CA HIS A 85 7.40 6.61 -5.90
C HIS A 85 7.03 7.13 -4.51
N LEU A 86 7.00 6.27 -3.48
CA LEU A 86 6.52 6.62 -2.13
C LEU A 86 7.15 7.92 -1.60
N ARG A 87 8.47 8.09 -1.70
CA ARG A 87 9.15 9.33 -1.28
C ARG A 87 8.64 10.55 -2.03
N CYS A 88 8.57 10.46 -3.36
CA CYS A 88 8.06 11.56 -4.18
C CYS A 88 6.60 11.92 -3.84
N LEU A 89 5.78 10.91 -3.56
CA LEU A 89 4.38 11.11 -3.18
C LEU A 89 4.30 11.76 -1.79
N THR A 90 5.10 11.31 -0.85
CA THR A 90 5.16 11.89 0.50
C THR A 90 5.63 13.35 0.46
N ASP A 91 6.69 13.65 -0.28
CA ASP A 91 7.32 14.97 -0.26
C ASP A 91 6.51 16.02 -1.04
N LYS A 92 5.81 15.62 -2.11
CA LYS A 92 5.17 16.56 -3.06
C LYS A 92 3.65 16.56 -3.04
N TYR A 93 3.03 15.46 -2.63
CA TYR A 93 1.59 15.25 -2.78
C TYR A 93 0.89 14.86 -1.47
N CYS A 94 1.64 14.74 -0.37
CA CYS A 94 1.07 14.48 0.95
C CYS A 94 0.90 15.81 1.70
N GLU A 95 -0.33 16.09 2.08
CA GLU A 95 -0.67 17.19 2.97
C GLU A 95 -1.13 16.61 4.31
N ILE A 96 -0.60 17.14 5.40
CA ILE A 96 -0.92 16.66 6.75
C ILE A 96 -1.77 17.75 7.43
N GLU A 97 -3.01 17.42 7.68
CA GLU A 97 -3.90 18.26 8.49
C GLU A 97 -3.55 18.13 9.98
N ASN A 98 -3.74 19.21 10.73
CA ASN A 98 -3.44 19.30 12.18
C ASN A 98 -2.00 18.88 12.52
N ILE A 99 -1.06 19.37 11.74
CA ILE A 99 0.36 19.06 11.87
C ILE A 99 0.93 19.41 13.25
N GLU A 100 0.32 20.39 13.93
CA GLU A 100 0.68 20.83 15.29
C GLU A 100 0.59 19.69 16.32
N ILE A 101 -0.29 18.72 16.11
CA ILE A 101 -0.40 17.54 17.00
C ILE A 101 0.88 16.70 16.90
N LEU A 102 1.40 16.52 15.69
CA LEU A 102 2.63 15.75 15.48
C LEU A 102 3.86 16.51 15.99
N GLN A 103 3.86 17.83 15.87
CA GLN A 103 4.92 18.69 16.40
C GLN A 103 4.96 18.61 17.92
N ASP A 104 3.81 18.72 18.59
CA ASP A 104 3.72 18.60 20.05
C ASP A 104 4.23 17.23 20.54
N ILE A 105 3.84 16.14 19.88
CA ILE A 105 4.33 14.78 20.19
C ILE A 105 5.85 14.69 20.04
N ALA A 106 6.41 15.27 18.98
CA ALA A 106 7.84 15.24 18.71
C ALA A 106 8.63 16.07 19.72
N GLU A 107 8.18 17.30 19.99
CA GLU A 107 8.85 18.25 20.92
C GLU A 107 8.84 17.75 22.35
N ASN A 108 7.74 17.15 22.79
CA ASN A 108 7.59 16.62 24.15
C ASN A 108 8.06 15.16 24.29
N ASN A 109 8.55 14.55 23.20
CA ASN A 109 9.01 13.14 23.17
C ASN A 109 8.00 12.18 23.79
N GLN A 110 6.72 12.39 23.52
CA GLN A 110 5.65 11.62 24.10
C GLN A 110 5.48 10.28 23.37
N PRO A 111 5.36 9.16 24.10
CA PRO A 111 5.01 7.90 23.48
C PRO A 111 3.56 7.96 22.99
N CYS A 112 3.32 7.63 21.71
CA CYS A 112 1.98 7.60 21.16
C CYS A 112 1.77 6.40 20.24
N LEU A 113 0.50 6.04 20.05
CA LEU A 113 0.07 4.99 19.15
C LEU A 113 -0.70 5.60 17.97
N PHE A 114 -0.15 5.47 16.77
CA PHE A 114 -0.83 5.85 15.53
C PHE A 114 -1.69 4.69 15.03
N ILE A 115 -2.99 4.91 14.96
CA ILE A 115 -3.94 3.93 14.42
C ILE A 115 -4.42 4.43 13.06
N GLY A 116 -4.23 3.63 12.03
CA GLY A 116 -4.66 3.93 10.66
C GLY A 116 -5.43 2.78 10.03
N MET A 117 -6.05 3.05 8.89
CA MET A 117 -6.74 2.04 8.10
C MET A 117 -6.08 1.91 6.72
N HIS A 118 -6.29 0.77 6.06
CA HIS A 118 -5.80 0.54 4.68
C HIS A 118 -6.71 1.28 3.68
N GLN A 119 -6.60 2.61 3.67
CA GLN A 119 -7.34 3.51 2.77
C GLN A 119 -6.35 4.25 1.87
N ALA A 120 -6.73 4.50 0.63
CA ALA A 120 -5.87 5.12 -0.37
C ALA A 120 -4.46 4.48 -0.40
N ASN A 121 -3.38 5.27 -0.40
CA ASN A 121 -2.02 4.76 -0.25
C ASN A 121 -1.55 4.88 1.21
N TRP A 122 -1.88 3.90 2.04
CA TRP A 122 -1.50 3.84 3.46
C TRP A 122 0.02 3.83 3.71
N GLU A 123 0.84 3.45 2.73
CA GLU A 123 2.30 3.46 2.86
C GLU A 123 2.83 4.90 2.96
N VAL A 124 2.18 5.84 2.27
CA VAL A 124 2.52 7.27 2.35
C VAL A 124 2.33 7.82 3.76
N ALA A 125 1.26 7.42 4.46
CA ALA A 125 1.00 7.89 5.81
C ALA A 125 2.13 7.52 6.80
N ALA A 126 2.59 6.26 6.75
CA ALA A 126 3.69 5.81 7.60
C ALA A 126 5.01 6.54 7.27
N LEU A 127 5.26 6.78 5.99
CA LEU A 127 6.47 7.47 5.53
C LEU A 127 6.43 8.97 5.91
N ALA A 128 5.27 9.61 5.80
CA ALA A 128 5.07 11.01 6.16
C ALA A 128 5.38 11.28 7.63
N LEU A 129 4.93 10.41 8.54
CA LEU A 129 5.24 10.52 9.96
C LEU A 129 6.75 10.49 10.25
N ARG A 130 7.51 9.66 9.53
CA ARG A 130 8.98 9.56 9.69
C ARG A 130 9.73 10.72 9.06
N SER A 131 9.36 11.11 7.85
CA SER A 131 10.14 12.08 7.05
C SER A 131 9.90 13.52 7.44
N HIS A 132 8.67 13.91 7.78
CA HIS A 132 8.35 15.31 8.05
C HIS A 132 8.55 15.75 9.50
N HIS A 133 8.58 14.83 10.46
CA HIS A 133 8.59 15.20 11.89
C HIS A 133 9.71 14.56 12.69
N GLY A 134 10.60 13.80 12.06
CA GLY A 134 11.70 13.13 12.76
C GLY A 134 11.23 12.14 13.84
N LEU A 135 9.96 11.73 13.79
CA LEU A 135 9.40 10.78 14.73
C LEU A 135 10.00 9.39 14.51
N ASN A 136 10.45 8.76 15.57
CA ASN A 136 10.90 7.38 15.51
C ASN A 136 9.69 6.42 15.54
N VAL A 137 9.15 6.12 14.36
CA VAL A 137 7.94 5.32 14.20
C VAL A 137 8.27 3.87 13.93
N GLY A 138 7.83 2.96 14.80
CA GLY A 138 7.83 1.52 14.57
C GLY A 138 6.49 1.06 14.01
N ALA A 139 6.49 0.35 12.88
CA ALA A 139 5.28 -0.20 12.29
C ALA A 139 5.08 -1.67 12.69
N VAL A 140 3.86 -2.00 13.12
CA VAL A 140 3.45 -3.40 13.32
C VAL A 140 2.87 -3.90 12.01
N TYR A 141 3.51 -4.87 11.39
CA TYR A 141 3.06 -5.44 10.13
C TYR A 141 3.37 -6.93 10.03
N ARG A 142 2.71 -7.60 9.11
CA ARG A 142 3.02 -9.00 8.79
C ARG A 142 4.00 -9.06 7.63
N ALA A 143 5.21 -9.53 7.89
CA ALA A 143 6.22 -9.74 6.85
C ALA A 143 5.72 -10.73 5.78
N PRO A 144 6.00 -10.48 4.49
CA PRO A 144 5.81 -11.45 3.43
C PRO A 144 6.52 -12.78 3.69
N ASN A 145 5.95 -13.88 3.18
CA ASN A 145 6.58 -15.20 3.36
C ASN A 145 7.91 -15.34 2.59
N ASN A 146 8.16 -14.48 1.63
CA ASN A 146 9.37 -14.45 0.83
C ASN A 146 10.35 -13.41 1.41
N PRO A 147 11.47 -13.82 2.04
CA PRO A 147 12.39 -12.88 2.70
C PRO A 147 13.11 -11.93 1.73
N TRP A 148 13.32 -12.33 0.48
CA TRP A 148 13.90 -11.43 -0.52
C TRP A 148 12.90 -10.35 -0.96
N ALA A 149 11.63 -10.73 -1.16
CA ALA A 149 10.57 -9.75 -1.42
C ALA A 149 10.43 -8.76 -0.27
N GLU A 150 10.48 -9.25 0.98
CA GLU A 150 10.49 -8.40 2.16
C GLU A 150 11.64 -7.38 2.14
N SER A 151 12.87 -7.82 1.91
CA SER A 151 14.04 -6.94 1.83
C SER A 151 13.93 -5.87 0.73
N ILE A 152 13.32 -6.21 -0.42
CA ILE A 152 13.07 -5.28 -1.51
C ILE A 152 12.06 -4.21 -1.08
N LEU A 153 10.94 -4.63 -0.47
CA LEU A 153 9.88 -3.73 -0.03
C LEU A 153 10.35 -2.79 1.10
N GLN A 154 11.13 -3.31 2.04
CA GLN A 154 11.71 -2.47 3.11
C GLN A 154 12.58 -1.34 2.55
N ARG A 155 13.47 -1.64 1.57
CA ARG A 155 14.30 -0.62 0.92
C ARG A 155 13.52 0.48 0.20
N LEU A 156 12.29 0.21 -0.19
CA LEU A 156 11.42 1.21 -0.82
C LEU A 156 10.69 2.08 0.21
N ARG A 157 10.56 1.58 1.46
CA ARG A 157 9.99 2.29 2.60
C ARG A 157 11.03 3.15 3.35
N ASP A 158 12.32 2.86 3.19
CA ASP A 158 13.44 3.61 3.77
C ASP A 158 13.89 4.76 2.85
#